data_dbe107743e9120fb7ce7b30a5a33d5b1
#
_entry.id   dbe107743e9120fb7ce7b30a5a33d5b1
#
_cell.length_a   1.000
_cell.length_b   1.000
_cell.length_c   1.000
_cell.angle_alpha   90.00
_cell.angle_beta   90.00
_cell.angle_gamma   90.00
#
_symmetry.space_group_name_H-M   'P 1'
#
loop_
_entity.id
_entity.type
_entity.pdbx_description
1 polymer ?
#
loop_
_entity_poly.entity_id
_entity_poly.type
_entity_poly.pdbx_seq_one_letter_code
_entity_poly.pdbx_strand_id
1 'polypeptide(L)'
;AMSEERKKIVGVNLGNWLVLEKWMQPFLFEENCAEDEVWLNRKVPAKKMRPLMKKHRDTYIEEADFAKIAAHGINAVRLPVPYFVFGDRKPYSGCIEYVDQAMDYAEKYGLKVLIDLHTVPGGQNSYDNGGITGVCKWHRNPKEVAYVLYVLERLGKCYGHRKGLLGIEVLNEPISFRVYLFAPSRKQALDQGEAIGSSHV
;
A
#
# COMPACT_ATOMS: atom_id res chain seq x y z
N ALA A 1 11.19 33.99 -20.05
CA ALA A 1 10.92 32.67 -19.53
C ALA A 1 9.56 32.73 -18.83
N MET A 2 8.54 32.18 -19.48
CA MET A 2 7.22 32.03 -18.86
C MET A 2 7.38 30.99 -17.71
N SER A 3 7.06 31.38 -16.47
CA SER A 3 6.99 30.47 -15.36
C SER A 3 5.89 29.45 -15.66
N GLU A 4 6.25 28.16 -15.84
CA GLU A 4 5.27 27.10 -15.80
C GLU A 4 4.57 27.18 -14.45
N GLU A 5 3.32 27.59 -14.46
CA GLU A 5 2.45 27.56 -13.30
C GLU A 5 2.39 26.11 -12.82
N ARG A 6 3.00 25.80 -11.68
CA ARG A 6 2.97 24.46 -11.10
C ARG A 6 1.50 24.11 -10.79
N LYS A 7 0.90 23.26 -11.60
CA LYS A 7 -0.45 22.79 -11.35
C LYS A 7 -0.50 22.13 -9.97
N LYS A 8 -1.44 22.59 -9.15
CA LYS A 8 -1.69 22.01 -7.83
C LYS A 8 -2.03 20.52 -8.00
N ILE A 9 -1.36 19.65 -7.22
CA ILE A 9 -1.70 18.24 -7.16
C ILE A 9 -2.84 18.08 -6.15
N VAL A 10 -3.94 17.50 -6.62
CA VAL A 10 -5.09 17.10 -5.81
C VAL A 10 -5.27 15.60 -6.02
N GLY A 11 -5.07 14.82 -4.97
CA GLY A 11 -5.04 13.37 -5.06
C GLY A 11 -5.98 12.67 -4.10
N VAL A 12 -6.24 11.39 -4.38
CA VAL A 12 -6.96 10.46 -3.51
C VAL A 12 -6.16 9.17 -3.36
N ASN A 13 -6.23 8.54 -2.18
CA ASN A 13 -5.59 7.27 -1.92
C ASN A 13 -6.51 6.11 -2.31
N LEU A 14 -6.00 5.13 -3.06
CA LEU A 14 -6.70 3.90 -3.42
C LEU A 14 -6.40 2.80 -2.37
N GLY A 15 -6.70 3.09 -1.09
CA GLY A 15 -6.48 2.21 0.03
C GLY A 15 -7.27 0.90 -0.06
N ASN A 16 -6.81 -0.13 0.63
CA ASN A 16 -7.43 -1.45 0.73
C ASN A 16 -7.63 -2.21 -0.60
N TRP A 17 -7.13 -1.71 -1.72
CA TRP A 17 -7.23 -2.40 -2.99
C TRP A 17 -6.17 -3.51 -3.14
N LEU A 18 -4.88 -3.14 -3.10
CA LEU A 18 -3.76 -4.07 -3.29
C LEU A 18 -3.07 -4.47 -1.97
N VAL A 19 -3.20 -3.64 -0.95
CA VAL A 19 -2.83 -3.89 0.45
C VAL A 19 -4.09 -3.90 1.28
N LEU A 20 -4.36 -4.98 1.99
CA LEU A 20 -5.56 -5.10 2.81
C LEU A 20 -5.37 -4.42 4.17
N GLU A 21 -6.39 -3.67 4.57
CA GLU A 21 -6.45 -2.99 5.86
C GLU A 21 -7.71 -3.43 6.63
N LYS A 22 -7.53 -3.96 7.84
CA LYS A 22 -8.63 -4.55 8.63
C LYS A 22 -9.77 -3.58 8.88
N TRP A 23 -9.47 -2.31 9.16
CA TRP A 23 -10.48 -1.28 9.44
C TRP A 23 -11.36 -0.94 8.23
N MET A 24 -10.85 -1.13 7.00
CA MET A 24 -11.62 -0.91 5.76
C MET A 24 -12.45 -2.14 5.35
N GLN A 25 -12.05 -3.34 5.77
CA GLN A 25 -12.75 -4.58 5.42
C GLN A 25 -12.80 -5.56 6.61
N PRO A 26 -13.39 -5.16 7.75
CA PRO A 26 -13.31 -5.89 9.01
C PRO A 26 -13.81 -7.35 8.91
N PHE A 27 -14.91 -7.59 8.18
CA PHE A 27 -15.51 -8.92 8.07
C PHE A 27 -14.54 -9.98 7.55
N LEU A 28 -13.73 -9.66 6.55
CA LEU A 28 -12.74 -10.59 6.00
C LEU A 28 -11.75 -11.07 7.07
N PHE A 29 -11.35 -10.18 7.94
CA PHE A 29 -10.38 -10.46 9.01
C PHE A 29 -11.04 -11.17 10.20
N GLU A 30 -12.23 -10.76 10.60
CA GLU A 30 -12.98 -11.32 11.72
C GLU A 30 -13.40 -12.77 11.44
N GLU A 31 -13.98 -13.07 10.27
CA GLU A 31 -14.34 -14.41 9.85
C GLU A 31 -13.15 -15.39 9.87
N ASN A 32 -11.95 -14.90 9.69
CA ASN A 32 -10.73 -15.71 9.68
C ASN A 32 -9.90 -15.54 10.97
N CYS A 33 -10.41 -14.82 11.98
CA CYS A 33 -9.70 -14.51 13.23
C CYS A 33 -8.31 -13.92 12.99
N ALA A 34 -8.14 -13.09 11.95
CA ALA A 34 -6.87 -12.48 11.56
C ALA A 34 -6.78 -11.04 12.09
N GLU A 35 -5.58 -10.62 12.50
CA GLU A 35 -5.30 -9.28 13.00
C GLU A 35 -4.84 -8.34 11.88
N ASP A 36 -4.20 -8.92 10.84
CA ASP A 36 -3.58 -8.20 9.74
C ASP A 36 -3.45 -9.11 8.50
N GLU A 37 -2.98 -8.55 7.39
CA GLU A 37 -2.84 -9.27 6.12
C GLU A 37 -1.84 -10.44 6.20
N VAL A 38 -0.78 -10.34 7.01
CA VAL A 38 0.17 -11.45 7.22
C VAL A 38 -0.52 -12.61 7.90
N TRP A 39 -1.28 -12.36 8.97
CA TRP A 39 -2.03 -13.40 9.67
C TRP A 39 -3.15 -13.98 8.80
N LEU A 40 -3.84 -13.16 8.02
CA LEU A 40 -4.85 -13.61 7.08
C LEU A 40 -4.26 -14.63 6.08
N ASN A 41 -3.13 -14.29 5.45
CA ASN A 41 -2.45 -15.18 4.51
C ASN A 41 -1.85 -16.43 5.14
N ARG A 42 -1.57 -16.42 6.45
CA ARG A 42 -1.11 -17.60 7.20
C ARG A 42 -2.25 -18.53 7.59
N LYS A 43 -3.40 -17.98 7.96
CA LYS A 43 -4.56 -18.76 8.46
C LYS A 43 -5.42 -19.30 7.34
N VAL A 44 -5.60 -18.54 6.26
CA VAL A 44 -6.39 -18.97 5.10
C VAL A 44 -5.51 -19.76 4.12
N PRO A 45 -5.85 -21.03 3.83
CA PRO A 45 -5.09 -21.79 2.84
C PRO A 45 -4.98 -21.08 1.49
N ALA A 46 -3.82 -21.10 0.86
CA ALA A 46 -3.54 -20.40 -0.39
C ALA A 46 -4.55 -20.72 -1.51
N LYS A 47 -5.10 -21.96 -1.53
CA LYS A 47 -6.13 -22.38 -2.48
C LYS A 47 -7.44 -21.58 -2.33
N LYS A 48 -7.77 -21.15 -1.12
CA LYS A 48 -8.95 -20.31 -0.82
C LYS A 48 -8.58 -18.81 -0.95
N MET A 49 -7.40 -18.43 -0.49
CA MET A 49 -6.96 -17.04 -0.47
C MET A 49 -6.80 -16.45 -1.88
N ARG A 50 -6.23 -17.21 -2.83
CA ARG A 50 -5.99 -16.72 -4.19
C ARG A 50 -7.27 -16.28 -4.93
N PRO A 51 -8.34 -17.10 -5.03
CA PRO A 51 -9.57 -16.65 -5.68
C PRO A 51 -10.27 -15.52 -4.91
N LEU A 52 -10.16 -15.49 -3.59
CA LEU A 52 -10.69 -14.41 -2.76
C LEU A 52 -10.00 -13.08 -3.09
N MET A 53 -8.67 -13.06 -3.11
CA MET A 53 -7.90 -11.86 -3.47
C MET A 53 -8.12 -11.43 -4.91
N LYS A 54 -8.21 -12.40 -5.83
CA LYS A 54 -8.53 -12.07 -7.22
C LYS A 54 -9.89 -11.38 -7.32
N LYS A 55 -10.94 -11.96 -6.73
CA LYS A 55 -12.27 -11.36 -6.72
C LYS A 55 -12.25 -9.96 -6.10
N HIS A 56 -11.60 -9.79 -4.95
CA HIS A 56 -11.49 -8.49 -4.29
C HIS A 56 -10.84 -7.46 -5.22
N ARG A 57 -9.68 -7.78 -5.80
CA ARG A 57 -8.94 -6.86 -6.67
C ARG A 57 -9.67 -6.55 -7.98
N ASP A 58 -10.42 -7.52 -8.53
CA ASP A 58 -11.20 -7.34 -9.76
C ASP A 58 -12.40 -6.39 -9.58
N THR A 59 -12.92 -6.25 -8.33
CA THR A 59 -14.21 -5.56 -8.10
C THR A 59 -14.14 -4.41 -7.09
N TYR A 60 -12.99 -4.19 -6.42
CA TYR A 60 -12.87 -3.17 -5.39
C TYR A 60 -12.61 -1.79 -5.97
N ILE A 61 -11.74 -1.70 -6.97
CA ILE A 61 -11.49 -0.49 -7.77
C ILE A 61 -11.56 -0.89 -9.24
N GLU A 62 -12.41 -0.19 -9.99
CA GLU A 62 -12.64 -0.45 -11.40
C GLU A 62 -12.30 0.79 -12.25
N GLU A 63 -12.25 0.63 -13.56
CA GLU A 63 -12.01 1.73 -14.51
C GLU A 63 -12.99 2.90 -14.31
N ALA A 64 -14.27 2.59 -14.01
CA ALA A 64 -15.30 3.58 -13.76
C ALA A 64 -14.97 4.51 -12.57
N ASP A 65 -14.22 4.02 -11.58
CA ASP A 65 -13.81 4.83 -10.42
C ASP A 65 -12.75 5.85 -10.82
N PHE A 66 -11.79 5.49 -11.69
CA PHE A 66 -10.83 6.43 -12.26
C PHE A 66 -11.52 7.53 -13.07
N ALA A 67 -12.54 7.18 -13.86
CA ALA A 67 -13.35 8.15 -14.58
C ALA A 67 -14.05 9.12 -13.62
N LYS A 68 -14.67 8.62 -12.54
CA LYS A 68 -15.31 9.44 -11.50
C LYS A 68 -14.31 10.36 -10.80
N ILE A 69 -13.14 9.83 -10.39
CA ILE A 69 -12.07 10.60 -9.75
C ILE A 69 -11.68 11.79 -10.64
N ALA A 70 -11.41 11.54 -11.91
CA ALA A 70 -11.06 12.59 -12.88
C ALA A 70 -12.19 13.62 -13.06
N ALA A 71 -13.45 13.18 -13.13
CA ALA A 71 -14.62 14.03 -13.28
C ALA A 71 -14.82 15.01 -12.09
N HIS A 72 -14.31 14.66 -10.92
CA HIS A 72 -14.32 15.53 -9.73
C HIS A 72 -13.15 16.50 -9.64
N GLY A 73 -12.35 16.64 -10.70
CA GLY A 73 -11.21 17.57 -10.75
C GLY A 73 -9.97 17.09 -9.99
N ILE A 74 -9.96 15.84 -9.55
CA ILE A 74 -8.79 15.18 -8.97
C ILE A 74 -7.83 14.85 -10.11
N ASN A 75 -6.53 15.04 -9.93
CA ASN A 75 -5.52 14.86 -10.96
C ASN A 75 -4.41 13.85 -10.60
N ALA A 76 -4.49 13.25 -9.41
CA ALA A 76 -3.56 12.22 -8.98
C ALA A 76 -4.25 11.14 -8.14
N VAL A 77 -3.73 9.92 -8.18
CA VAL A 77 -4.08 8.84 -7.27
C VAL A 77 -2.81 8.31 -6.60
N ARG A 78 -2.88 8.01 -5.31
CA ARG A 78 -1.85 7.26 -4.59
C ARG A 78 -2.27 5.79 -4.58
N LEU A 79 -1.38 4.92 -5.03
CA LEU A 79 -1.62 3.49 -5.16
C LEU A 79 -0.74 2.71 -4.19
N PRO A 80 -1.27 2.31 -3.01
CA PRO A 80 -0.57 1.42 -2.09
C PRO A 80 -0.31 0.05 -2.72
N VAL A 81 0.96 -0.39 -2.73
CA VAL A 81 1.37 -1.71 -3.22
C VAL A 81 2.14 -2.48 -2.15
N PRO A 82 1.95 -3.80 -2.03
CA PRO A 82 2.68 -4.59 -1.05
C PRO A 82 4.08 -4.96 -1.57
N TYR A 83 5.00 -5.29 -0.66
CA TYR A 83 6.33 -5.78 -1.03
C TYR A 83 6.30 -7.06 -1.89
N PHE A 84 5.24 -7.81 -1.85
CA PHE A 84 5.04 -9.02 -2.64
C PHE A 84 4.31 -8.78 -3.97
N VAL A 85 4.24 -7.54 -4.44
CA VAL A 85 3.52 -7.11 -5.65
C VAL A 85 3.84 -7.98 -6.88
N PHE A 86 5.07 -8.47 -7.01
CA PHE A 86 5.53 -9.31 -8.12
C PHE A 86 5.22 -10.81 -7.95
N GLY A 87 4.66 -11.25 -6.82
CA GLY A 87 4.28 -12.65 -6.58
C GLY A 87 5.43 -13.60 -6.25
N ASP A 88 6.61 -13.08 -5.96
CA ASP A 88 7.83 -13.84 -5.64
C ASP A 88 7.99 -14.18 -4.15
N ARG A 89 7.02 -13.81 -3.32
CA ARG A 89 6.97 -14.09 -1.88
C ARG A 89 5.75 -14.93 -1.50
N LYS A 90 5.97 -16.21 -1.22
CA LYS A 90 4.91 -17.09 -0.69
C LYS A 90 4.62 -16.77 0.79
N PRO A 91 3.36 -16.90 1.23
CA PRO A 91 2.19 -17.48 0.53
C PRO A 91 1.42 -16.49 -0.34
N TYR A 92 1.85 -15.23 -0.43
CA TYR A 92 1.10 -14.14 -1.05
C TYR A 92 0.95 -14.35 -2.57
N SER A 93 -0.16 -13.82 -3.10
CA SER A 93 -0.37 -13.66 -4.54
C SER A 93 0.12 -12.29 -4.98
N GLY A 94 0.89 -12.24 -6.06
CA GLY A 94 1.25 -10.98 -6.69
C GLY A 94 0.04 -10.19 -7.17
N CYS A 95 0.27 -8.94 -7.53
CA CYS A 95 -0.76 -8.02 -8.00
C CYS A 95 -0.23 -6.99 -9.01
N ILE A 96 0.88 -7.30 -9.67
CA ILE A 96 1.50 -6.36 -10.61
C ILE A 96 0.58 -6.01 -11.78
N GLU A 97 -0.26 -6.94 -12.23
CA GLU A 97 -1.27 -6.75 -13.27
C GLU A 97 -2.28 -5.65 -12.93
N TYR A 98 -2.59 -5.45 -11.66
CA TYR A 98 -3.48 -4.37 -11.21
C TYR A 98 -2.75 -3.03 -11.13
N VAL A 99 -1.44 -3.03 -10.93
CA VAL A 99 -0.63 -1.80 -11.07
C VAL A 99 -0.59 -1.37 -12.53
N ASP A 100 -0.44 -2.32 -13.46
CA ASP A 100 -0.53 -2.04 -14.91
C ASP A 100 -1.88 -1.44 -15.27
N GLN A 101 -2.98 -2.03 -14.80
CA GLN A 101 -4.35 -1.52 -15.01
C GLN A 101 -4.52 -0.11 -14.43
N ALA A 102 -4.04 0.15 -13.21
CA ALA A 102 -4.11 1.46 -12.59
C ALA A 102 -3.37 2.53 -13.42
N MET A 103 -2.19 2.18 -13.95
CA MET A 103 -1.42 3.06 -14.82
C MET A 103 -2.16 3.34 -16.13
N ASP A 104 -2.75 2.31 -16.76
CA ASP A 104 -3.51 2.44 -18.01
C ASP A 104 -4.77 3.30 -17.80
N TYR A 105 -5.53 3.05 -16.73
CA TYR A 105 -6.71 3.84 -16.40
C TYR A 105 -6.34 5.30 -16.07
N ALA A 106 -5.30 5.51 -15.28
CA ALA A 106 -4.85 6.86 -14.96
C ALA A 106 -4.44 7.64 -16.22
N GLU A 107 -3.65 7.04 -17.10
CA GLU A 107 -3.24 7.67 -18.36
C GLU A 107 -4.44 7.97 -19.27
N LYS A 108 -5.41 7.06 -19.35
CA LYS A 108 -6.65 7.24 -20.11
C LYS A 108 -7.46 8.44 -19.65
N TYR A 109 -7.54 8.67 -18.34
CA TYR A 109 -8.33 9.76 -17.75
C TYR A 109 -7.49 10.99 -17.34
N GLY A 110 -6.22 11.04 -17.75
CA GLY A 110 -5.36 12.20 -17.50
C GLY A 110 -4.92 12.36 -16.04
N LEU A 111 -4.98 11.29 -15.26
CA LEU A 111 -4.51 11.24 -13.87
C LEU A 111 -3.02 10.88 -13.80
N LYS A 112 -2.40 11.21 -12.67
CA LYS A 112 -1.06 10.75 -12.30
C LYS A 112 -1.15 9.69 -11.19
N VAL A 113 -0.22 8.75 -11.18
CA VAL A 113 -0.12 7.71 -10.17
C VAL A 113 1.14 7.90 -9.33
N LEU A 114 0.97 8.05 -8.02
CA LEU A 114 2.03 7.88 -7.03
C LEU A 114 1.98 6.42 -6.56
N ILE A 115 2.92 5.59 -6.99
CA ILE A 115 3.05 4.22 -6.49
C ILE A 115 3.68 4.29 -5.11
N ASP A 116 3.02 3.74 -4.11
CA ASP A 116 3.49 3.74 -2.73
C ASP A 116 3.84 2.31 -2.30
N LEU A 117 5.11 2.06 -1.97
CA LEU A 117 5.47 0.82 -1.30
C LEU A 117 4.96 0.85 0.14
N HIS A 118 3.79 0.24 0.34
CA HIS A 118 3.01 0.41 1.55
C HIS A 118 3.41 -0.52 2.69
N THR A 119 3.95 -1.70 2.38
CA THR A 119 4.35 -2.71 3.37
C THR A 119 5.73 -3.27 3.06
N VAL A 120 6.42 -3.75 4.11
CA VAL A 120 7.71 -4.45 3.99
C VAL A 120 7.76 -5.71 4.85
N PRO A 121 8.60 -6.71 4.52
CA PRO A 121 8.70 -7.92 5.31
C PRO A 121 9.15 -7.63 6.74
N GLY A 122 8.36 -8.05 7.72
CA GLY A 122 8.66 -7.80 9.13
C GLY A 122 8.26 -6.42 9.64
N GLY A 123 7.48 -5.67 8.85
CA GLY A 123 6.84 -4.43 9.24
C GLY A 123 7.78 -3.24 9.46
N GLN A 124 7.33 -2.05 9.09
CA GLN A 124 8.07 -0.79 9.23
C GLN A 124 7.56 0.08 10.38
N ASN A 125 6.35 -0.16 10.88
CA ASN A 125 5.70 0.75 11.84
C ASN A 125 4.90 0.05 12.95
N SER A 126 4.74 -1.26 12.94
CA SER A 126 3.93 -2.05 13.89
C SER A 126 2.41 -1.88 13.79
N TYR A 127 1.91 -1.17 12.79
CA TYR A 127 0.47 -1.02 12.53
C TYR A 127 0.00 -2.05 11.50
N ASP A 128 -1.33 -2.25 11.41
CA ASP A 128 -1.94 -3.15 10.43
C ASP A 128 -1.69 -2.69 8.99
N ASN A 129 -1.66 -1.38 8.73
CA ASN A 129 -1.31 -0.81 7.43
C ASN A 129 0.13 -1.15 6.97
N GLY A 130 1.03 -1.51 7.88
CA GLY A 130 2.35 -2.09 7.58
C GLY A 130 2.30 -3.57 7.24
N GLY A 131 1.11 -4.18 7.18
CA GLY A 131 0.85 -5.59 6.86
C GLY A 131 1.04 -6.56 8.02
N ILE A 132 1.64 -6.14 9.13
CA ILE A 132 1.82 -6.96 10.34
C ILE A 132 1.77 -6.12 11.62
N THR A 133 0.78 -6.39 12.44
CA THR A 133 0.54 -5.67 13.70
C THR A 133 1.53 -6.09 14.80
N GLY A 134 2.06 -5.12 15.54
CA GLY A 134 2.94 -5.33 16.69
C GLY A 134 4.37 -5.76 16.34
N VAL A 135 4.76 -5.70 15.07
CA VAL A 135 6.11 -6.07 14.60
C VAL A 135 6.72 -4.93 13.82
N CYS A 136 7.96 -4.52 14.20
CA CYS A 136 8.77 -3.54 13.49
C CYS A 136 10.24 -4.03 13.45
N LYS A 137 10.52 -4.98 12.56
CA LYS A 137 11.82 -5.67 12.50
C LYS A 137 12.50 -5.58 11.14
N TRP A 138 11.85 -5.03 10.11
CA TRP A 138 12.38 -4.94 8.75
C TRP A 138 13.80 -4.36 8.72
N HIS A 139 14.02 -3.21 9.35
CA HIS A 139 15.30 -2.49 9.34
C HIS A 139 16.47 -3.26 9.98
N ARG A 140 16.18 -4.31 10.76
CA ARG A 140 17.19 -5.17 11.43
C ARG A 140 17.60 -6.36 10.58
N ASN A 141 16.96 -6.57 9.44
CA ASN A 141 17.25 -7.70 8.54
C ASN A 141 17.81 -7.19 7.20
N PRO A 142 19.14 -7.20 7.01
CA PRO A 142 19.77 -6.70 5.78
C PRO A 142 19.28 -7.41 4.51
N LYS A 143 18.89 -8.69 4.60
CA LYS A 143 18.36 -9.44 3.46
C LYS A 143 16.99 -8.91 3.05
N GLU A 144 16.14 -8.58 4.01
CA GLU A 144 14.82 -8.00 3.72
C GLU A 144 14.93 -6.53 3.26
N VAL A 145 15.89 -5.78 3.77
CA VAL A 145 16.19 -4.44 3.24
C VAL A 145 16.64 -4.53 1.78
N ALA A 146 17.58 -5.42 1.46
CA ALA A 146 18.03 -5.64 0.08
C ALA A 146 16.90 -6.08 -0.85
N TYR A 147 15.99 -6.95 -0.36
CA TYR A 147 14.83 -7.37 -1.12
C TYR A 147 13.87 -6.19 -1.41
N VAL A 148 13.63 -5.32 -0.44
CA VAL A 148 12.78 -4.13 -0.63
C VAL A 148 13.39 -3.17 -1.65
N LEU A 149 14.70 -2.95 -1.61
CA LEU A 149 15.40 -2.16 -2.62
C LEU A 149 15.26 -2.77 -4.03
N TYR A 150 15.34 -4.10 -4.13
CA TYR A 150 15.11 -4.82 -5.37
C TYR A 150 13.67 -4.65 -5.90
N VAL A 151 12.66 -4.67 -5.02
CA VAL A 151 11.26 -4.38 -5.38
C VAL A 151 11.12 -2.97 -5.94
N LEU A 152 11.70 -1.96 -5.26
CA LEU A 152 11.68 -0.57 -5.70
C LEU A 152 12.39 -0.39 -7.05
N GLU A 153 13.54 -1.03 -7.24
CA GLU A 153 14.28 -1.02 -8.52
C GLU A 153 13.41 -1.59 -9.65
N ARG A 154 12.72 -2.71 -9.42
CA ARG A 154 11.80 -3.31 -10.40
C ARG A 154 10.64 -2.38 -10.72
N LEU A 155 10.00 -1.78 -9.73
CA LEU A 155 8.92 -0.79 -9.94
C LEU A 155 9.43 0.38 -10.77
N GLY A 156 10.62 0.89 -10.46
CA GLY A 156 11.26 1.96 -11.24
C GLY A 156 11.51 1.55 -12.70
N LYS A 157 12.00 0.33 -12.94
CA LYS A 157 12.21 -0.20 -14.30
C LYS A 157 10.89 -0.40 -15.07
N CYS A 158 9.85 -0.90 -14.39
CA CYS A 158 8.54 -1.15 -15.02
C CYS A 158 7.82 0.15 -15.36
N TYR A 159 7.88 1.16 -14.49
CA TYR A 159 6.99 2.32 -14.59
C TYR A 159 7.70 3.66 -14.80
N GLY A 160 9.03 3.73 -14.61
CA GLY A 160 9.79 5.00 -14.71
C GLY A 160 9.67 5.73 -16.06
N HIS A 161 9.34 5.00 -17.12
CA HIS A 161 9.11 5.55 -18.46
C HIS A 161 7.65 5.96 -18.73
N ARG A 162 6.71 5.57 -17.86
CA ARG A 162 5.27 5.83 -18.03
C ARG A 162 4.96 7.31 -17.78
N LYS A 163 4.24 7.93 -18.71
CA LYS A 163 3.83 9.34 -18.58
C LYS A 163 2.87 9.57 -17.42
N GLY A 164 2.11 8.55 -17.05
CA GLY A 164 1.19 8.57 -15.93
C GLY A 164 1.87 8.52 -14.56
N LEU A 165 3.14 8.13 -14.46
CA LEU A 165 3.83 8.06 -13.18
C LEU A 165 4.09 9.47 -12.63
N LEU A 166 3.64 9.72 -11.39
CA LEU A 166 3.98 10.91 -10.61
C LEU A 166 5.31 10.70 -9.85
N GLY A 167 5.49 9.51 -9.29
CA GLY A 167 6.65 9.11 -8.52
C GLY A 167 6.45 7.75 -7.85
N ILE A 168 7.48 7.31 -7.13
CA ILE A 168 7.43 6.12 -6.28
C ILE A 168 7.77 6.55 -4.86
N GLU A 169 6.82 6.39 -3.95
CA GLU A 169 7.02 6.55 -2.51
C GLU A 169 7.77 5.31 -2.00
N VAL A 170 8.94 5.55 -1.43
CA VAL A 170 9.88 4.45 -1.12
C VAL A 170 9.43 3.58 0.04
N LEU A 171 8.64 4.12 0.96
CA LEU A 171 8.04 3.38 2.08
C LEU A 171 6.99 4.21 2.80
N ASN A 172 5.80 3.62 3.00
CA ASN A 172 4.75 4.22 3.82
C ASN A 172 5.11 4.25 5.30
N GLU A 173 4.99 5.41 5.94
CA GLU A 173 5.00 5.62 7.39
C GLU A 173 6.06 4.80 8.17
N PRO A 174 7.35 4.88 7.84
CA PRO A 174 8.36 4.19 8.63
C PRO A 174 8.49 4.86 10.00
N ILE A 175 8.37 4.05 11.06
CA ILE A 175 8.54 4.56 12.43
C ILE A 175 10.03 4.73 12.75
N SER A 176 10.40 5.81 13.45
CA SER A 176 11.79 5.97 13.88
C SER A 176 12.12 4.99 15.01
N PHE A 177 13.34 4.45 14.96
CA PHE A 177 13.87 3.56 15.99
C PHE A 177 13.76 4.14 17.42
N ARG A 178 13.89 5.46 17.57
CA ARG A 178 13.73 6.15 18.87
C ARG A 178 12.32 6.04 19.41
N VAL A 179 11.30 6.25 18.57
CA VAL A 179 9.89 6.10 18.97
C VAL A 179 9.61 4.66 19.41
N TYR A 180 10.13 3.68 18.67
CA TYR A 180 9.94 2.26 19.00
C TYR A 180 10.63 1.84 20.32
N LEU A 181 11.83 2.35 20.61
CA LEU A 181 12.57 2.01 21.85
C LEU A 181 11.99 2.68 23.09
N PHE A 182 11.38 3.84 22.96
CA PHE A 182 10.89 4.64 24.08
C PHE A 182 9.36 4.60 24.22
N ALA A 183 8.65 3.93 23.33
CA ALA A 183 7.22 3.63 23.52
C ALA A 183 7.07 2.58 24.63
N PRO A 184 6.53 2.93 25.80
CA PRO A 184 6.59 2.08 27.00
C PRO A 184 5.71 0.82 26.91
N SER A 185 4.76 0.75 25.98
CA SER A 185 3.98 -0.46 25.72
C SER A 185 3.29 -0.40 24.35
N ARG A 186 2.95 -1.58 23.79
CA ARG A 186 2.13 -1.74 22.59
C ARG A 186 0.84 -0.89 22.63
N LYS A 187 0.19 -0.80 23.79
CA LYS A 187 -1.03 -0.05 24.01
C LYS A 187 -0.81 1.46 23.90
N GLN A 188 0.28 1.98 24.46
CA GLN A 188 0.59 3.41 24.38
C GLN A 188 1.06 3.86 23.00
N ALA A 189 1.69 2.99 22.21
CA ALA A 189 2.03 3.29 20.82
C ALA A 189 0.77 3.36 19.93
N LEU A 190 -0.24 2.52 20.19
CA LEU A 190 -1.55 2.55 19.54
C LEU A 190 -2.34 3.81 19.95
N ASP A 191 -2.40 4.12 21.25
CA ASP A 191 -3.09 5.31 21.77
C ASP A 191 -2.46 6.62 21.25
N GLN A 192 -1.14 6.66 21.05
CA GLN A 192 -0.46 7.82 20.44
C GLN A 192 -0.67 7.92 18.92
N GLY A 193 -0.82 6.79 18.22
CA GLY A 193 -1.15 6.75 16.80
C GLY A 193 -2.56 7.28 16.53
N GLU A 194 -3.53 6.92 17.35
CA GLU A 194 -4.88 7.45 17.30
C GLU A 194 -4.94 8.95 17.60
N ALA A 195 -4.14 9.44 18.55
CA ALA A 195 -4.07 10.86 18.90
C ALA A 195 -3.46 11.71 17.75
N ILE A 196 -2.51 11.17 16.98
CA ILE A 196 -1.91 11.84 15.82
C ILE A 196 -2.86 11.80 14.61
N GLY A 197 -3.57 10.68 14.41
CA GLY A 197 -4.56 10.53 13.33
C GLY A 197 -5.78 11.42 13.46
N SER A 198 -6.18 11.75 14.70
CA SER A 198 -7.34 12.61 14.96
C SER A 198 -7.09 14.12 14.82
N SER A 199 -5.84 14.54 14.62
CA SER A 199 -5.48 15.97 14.46
C SER A 199 -5.39 16.44 13.01
N HIS A 200 -5.73 15.60 12.02
CA HIS A 200 -5.64 15.91 10.59
C HIS A 200 -6.91 15.53 9.80
N VAL A 201 -8.09 15.79 10.38
CA VAL A 201 -9.36 15.81 9.62
C VAL A 201 -9.86 17.23 9.49
#